data_404d4bc63e5d7c8edb31c069ed442dce
#
_entry.id   404d4bc63e5d7c8edb31c069ed442dce
#
_cell.length_a   1.000
_cell.length_b   1.000
_cell.length_c   1.000
_cell.angle_alpha   90.00
_cell.angle_beta   90.00
_cell.angle_gamma   90.00
#
_symmetry.space_group_name_H-M   'P 1'
#
loop_
_entity.id
_entity.type
_entity.pdbx_description
1 polymer ?
#
loop_
_entity_poly.entity_id
_entity_poly.type
_entity_poly.pdbx_seq_one_letter_code
_entity_poly.pdbx_strand_id
1 'polypeptide(L)'
;ISTLVKVIKENITVFKISIFFRKKISSLQKYSILKENIQGGINFMKNNTTDTKKPSRQEKVQALSEDLEKSIHEFMNGEKYMAFLSSMSKFHTYSLNNQLLIARQRPGATCCASYTTWNRLNRQVRKGESGIKIFCPAPYKSTVLRDAKDPATGKPCLLPDGSHKKEAVERIIPYFKVGYVFDISQTDGEALPEIANELTGDLDSSQKELKDALLKICPVPVTFQPIKGEAHGFYRRDTKEIVVDSTLSEKQSLKTLIHEMGHAMLHSTDIPDAPGDVSTREVQAESVAYVVCKYFGLDTSDYSFGYIAGWSSGRETKELKASLETIREASNSMIDQASAVLEKARAAKQPLEQTAKAVQGRCM
;
A
#
# COMPACT_ATOMS: atom_id res chain seq x y z
N ILE A 1 4.75 21.22 18.40
CA ILE A 1 5.33 21.04 17.03
C ILE A 1 6.54 20.10 17.10
N SER A 2 7.49 20.24 18.05
CA SER A 2 8.71 19.41 18.12
C SER A 2 8.41 17.93 18.41
N THR A 3 7.43 17.63 19.26
CA THR A 3 7.05 16.25 19.63
C THR A 3 6.33 15.52 18.49
N LEU A 4 5.50 16.23 17.73
CA LEU A 4 4.77 15.69 16.58
C LEU A 4 5.73 15.36 15.43
N VAL A 5 6.70 16.23 15.18
CA VAL A 5 7.78 16.01 14.18
C VAL A 5 8.64 14.81 14.57
N LYS A 6 8.83 14.55 15.88
CA LYS A 6 9.58 13.38 16.36
C LYS A 6 8.80 12.08 16.18
N VAL A 7 7.49 12.06 16.45
CA VAL A 7 6.61 10.89 16.22
C VAL A 7 6.48 10.58 14.73
N ILE A 8 6.39 11.61 13.88
CA ILE A 8 6.38 11.45 12.42
C ILE A 8 7.75 10.92 11.94
N LYS A 9 8.86 11.42 12.48
CA LYS A 9 10.21 10.91 12.15
C LYS A 9 10.44 9.47 12.62
N GLU A 10 9.93 9.07 13.76
CA GLU A 10 10.01 7.68 14.25
C GLU A 10 9.16 6.73 13.39
N ASN A 11 7.98 7.16 12.95
CA ASN A 11 7.18 6.42 11.98
C ASN A 11 7.85 6.34 10.60
N ILE A 12 8.56 7.40 10.18
CA ILE A 12 9.40 7.40 8.96
C ILE A 12 10.58 6.44 9.12
N THR A 13 11.12 6.25 10.33
CA THR A 13 12.21 5.31 10.58
C THR A 13 11.73 3.85 10.50
N VAL A 14 10.55 3.54 11.03
CA VAL A 14 9.86 2.25 10.83
C VAL A 14 9.54 2.04 9.34
N PHE A 15 9.17 3.10 8.63
CA PHE A 15 8.92 3.10 7.19
C PHE A 15 10.19 2.85 6.37
N LYS A 16 11.33 3.46 6.74
CA LYS A 16 12.64 3.21 6.08
C LYS A 16 13.13 1.76 6.30
N ILE A 17 12.89 1.18 7.46
CA ILE A 17 13.16 -0.23 7.74
C ILE A 17 12.26 -1.13 6.87
N SER A 18 10.99 -0.77 6.69
CA SER A 18 10.07 -1.46 5.78
C SER A 18 10.52 -1.38 4.31
N ILE A 19 11.01 -0.23 3.86
CA ILE A 19 11.53 -0.05 2.48
C ILE A 19 12.82 -0.83 2.27
N PHE A 20 13.72 -0.89 3.27
CA PHE A 20 14.97 -1.65 3.17
C PHE A 20 14.71 -3.16 3.05
N PHE A 21 13.69 -3.69 3.76
CA PHE A 21 13.25 -5.07 3.60
C PHE A 21 12.50 -5.33 2.29
N ARG A 22 11.77 -4.33 1.75
CA ARG A 22 11.03 -4.44 0.47
C ARG A 22 11.95 -4.61 -0.75
N LYS A 23 13.12 -3.98 -0.76
CA LYS A 23 14.07 -4.06 -1.89
C LYS A 23 14.75 -5.42 -2.06
N LYS A 24 14.66 -6.35 -1.11
CA LYS A 24 15.45 -7.59 -1.09
C LYS A 24 14.69 -8.89 -1.40
N ILE A 25 13.35 -8.87 -1.45
CA ILE A 25 12.56 -10.10 -1.67
C ILE A 25 11.36 -9.77 -2.56
N SER A 26 11.25 -10.42 -3.73
CA SER A 26 10.08 -10.28 -4.62
C SER A 26 8.78 -10.75 -3.93
N SER A 27 7.64 -10.20 -4.33
CA SER A 27 6.32 -10.48 -3.73
C SER A 27 5.97 -11.98 -3.75
N LEU A 28 6.39 -12.71 -4.76
CA LEU A 28 6.18 -14.16 -4.92
C LEU A 28 7.02 -14.99 -3.93
N GLN A 29 8.27 -14.59 -3.65
CA GLN A 29 9.09 -15.25 -2.62
C GLN A 29 8.53 -15.04 -1.21
N LYS A 30 7.93 -13.88 -0.93
CA LYS A 30 7.28 -13.61 0.38
C LYS A 30 6.08 -14.52 0.63
N TYR A 31 5.29 -14.79 -0.42
CA TYR A 31 4.11 -15.64 -0.33
C TYR A 31 4.49 -17.12 -0.15
N SER A 32 5.53 -17.58 -0.85
CA SER A 32 6.09 -18.94 -0.71
C SER A 32 6.64 -19.17 0.70
N ILE A 33 7.44 -18.23 1.21
CA ILE A 33 8.00 -18.31 2.57
C ILE A 33 6.90 -18.31 3.65
N LEU A 34 5.82 -17.54 3.44
CA LEU A 34 4.69 -17.53 4.36
C LEU A 34 3.98 -18.89 4.37
N LYS A 35 3.79 -19.50 3.20
CA LYS A 35 3.12 -20.80 3.04
C LYS A 35 3.97 -21.95 3.59
N GLU A 36 5.28 -21.95 3.35
CA GLU A 36 6.22 -22.97 3.86
C GLU A 36 6.38 -22.89 5.37
N ASN A 37 6.41 -21.70 5.97
CA ASN A 37 6.46 -21.54 7.42
C ASN A 37 5.15 -21.94 8.12
N ILE A 38 4.01 -21.79 7.45
CA ILE A 38 2.71 -22.26 7.95
C ILE A 38 2.62 -23.77 7.82
N GLN A 39 3.07 -24.34 6.70
CA GLN A 39 3.01 -25.80 6.45
C GLN A 39 4.03 -26.58 7.30
N GLY A 40 5.23 -26.04 7.55
CA GLY A 40 6.26 -26.64 8.39
C GLY A 40 5.88 -26.74 9.87
N GLY A 41 5.01 -25.82 10.36
CA GLY A 41 4.49 -25.84 11.73
C GLY A 41 3.38 -26.87 12.00
N ILE A 42 2.68 -27.32 10.94
CA ILE A 42 1.49 -28.18 11.06
C ILE A 42 1.86 -29.64 11.30
N ASN A 43 3.04 -30.08 10.88
CA ASN A 43 3.42 -31.51 10.97
C ASN A 43 3.91 -31.98 12.34
N PHE A 44 4.00 -31.13 13.36
CA PHE A 44 4.58 -31.52 14.64
C PHE A 44 3.59 -31.76 15.77
N MET A 45 2.28 -31.51 15.62
CA MET A 45 1.30 -31.78 16.68
C MET A 45 -0.04 -32.31 16.16
N LYS A 46 -0.11 -33.60 15.93
CA LYS A 46 -1.36 -34.36 16.05
C LYS A 46 -1.28 -35.24 17.30
N ASN A 47 -1.73 -34.72 18.41
CA ASN A 47 -2.19 -35.54 19.52
C ASN A 47 -3.41 -34.88 20.17
N ASN A 48 -4.48 -35.66 20.21
CA ASN A 48 -5.80 -35.37 20.77
C ASN A 48 -5.72 -35.06 22.27
N THR A 49 -6.29 -33.92 22.66
CA THR A 49 -7.01 -33.81 23.96
C THR A 49 -7.96 -32.63 23.87
N THR A 50 -9.24 -32.88 24.09
CA THR A 50 -10.31 -31.91 24.29
C THR A 50 -10.08 -31.15 25.60
N ASP A 51 -9.30 -30.10 25.52
CA ASP A 51 -9.13 -29.13 26.61
C ASP A 51 -9.35 -27.73 26.05
N THR A 52 -10.15 -26.91 26.70
CA THR A 52 -10.49 -25.53 26.32
C THR A 52 -9.29 -24.58 26.43
N LYS A 53 -8.21 -24.95 25.78
CA LYS A 53 -6.94 -24.20 25.79
C LYS A 53 -7.09 -22.95 24.93
N LYS A 54 -6.81 -21.78 25.52
CA LYS A 54 -6.77 -20.54 24.74
C LYS A 54 -5.88 -20.72 23.51
N PRO A 55 -6.35 -20.32 22.28
CA PRO A 55 -5.61 -20.55 21.05
C PRO A 55 -4.23 -19.91 21.11
N SER A 56 -3.23 -20.62 20.63
CA SER A 56 -1.84 -20.16 20.53
C SER A 56 -1.74 -18.94 19.61
N ARG A 57 -0.59 -18.26 19.64
CA ARG A 57 -0.34 -17.12 18.76
C ARG A 57 -0.38 -17.52 17.27
N GLN A 58 0.13 -18.70 16.95
CA GLN A 58 0.12 -19.24 15.58
C GLN A 58 -1.29 -19.56 15.12
N GLU A 59 -2.09 -20.22 15.93
CA GLU A 59 -3.49 -20.53 15.63
C GLU A 59 -4.31 -19.28 15.39
N LYS A 60 -4.07 -18.19 16.14
CA LYS A 60 -4.76 -16.90 15.90
C LYS A 60 -4.37 -16.26 14.57
N VAL A 61 -3.10 -16.33 14.19
CA VAL A 61 -2.62 -15.82 12.90
C VAL A 61 -3.20 -16.64 11.76
N GLN A 62 -3.19 -17.97 11.91
CA GLN A 62 -3.74 -18.88 10.92
C GLN A 62 -5.24 -18.66 10.71
N ALA A 63 -6.03 -18.62 11.79
CA ALA A 63 -7.47 -18.37 11.71
C ALA A 63 -7.79 -17.02 11.04
N LEU A 64 -7.02 -15.97 11.34
CA LEU A 64 -7.20 -14.67 10.72
C LEU A 64 -6.82 -14.68 9.23
N SER A 65 -5.82 -15.46 8.82
CA SER A 65 -5.42 -15.64 7.42
C SER A 65 -6.47 -16.39 6.61
N GLU A 66 -7.01 -17.48 7.17
CA GLU A 66 -8.08 -18.27 6.54
C GLU A 66 -9.37 -17.47 6.38
N ASP A 67 -9.73 -16.70 7.40
CA ASP A 67 -10.88 -15.80 7.35
C ASP A 67 -10.71 -14.71 6.29
N LEU A 68 -9.50 -14.16 6.17
CA LEU A 68 -9.17 -13.20 5.12
C LEU A 68 -9.29 -13.81 3.72
N GLU A 69 -8.72 -15.00 3.48
CA GLU A 69 -8.76 -15.65 2.17
C GLU A 69 -10.21 -15.96 1.70
N LYS A 70 -11.06 -16.42 2.62
CA LYS A 70 -12.48 -16.65 2.33
C LYS A 70 -13.22 -15.37 1.96
N SER A 71 -12.80 -14.22 2.48
CA SER A 71 -13.49 -12.95 2.27
C SER A 71 -13.08 -12.20 1.00
N ILE A 72 -11.99 -12.59 0.31
CA ILE A 72 -11.51 -11.84 -0.86
C ILE A 72 -12.58 -11.77 -1.95
N HIS A 73 -13.27 -12.86 -2.23
CA HIS A 73 -14.36 -12.89 -3.22
C HIS A 73 -15.54 -11.99 -2.85
N GLU A 74 -15.76 -11.74 -1.55
CA GLU A 74 -16.85 -10.85 -1.10
C GLU A 74 -16.63 -9.40 -1.52
N PHE A 75 -15.37 -8.99 -1.68
CA PHE A 75 -15.01 -7.65 -2.16
C PHE A 75 -15.15 -7.50 -3.67
N MET A 76 -15.30 -8.59 -4.45
CA MET A 76 -15.43 -8.56 -5.91
C MET A 76 -16.87 -8.28 -6.38
N ASN A 77 -17.54 -7.38 -5.68
CA ASN A 77 -18.85 -6.83 -6.05
C ASN A 77 -18.69 -5.31 -6.22
N GLY A 78 -19.32 -4.69 -7.21
CA GLY A 78 -19.07 -3.30 -7.59
C GLY A 78 -19.04 -2.30 -6.44
N GLU A 79 -20.06 -2.30 -5.58
CA GLU A 79 -20.12 -1.38 -4.42
C GLU A 79 -19.07 -1.69 -3.36
N LYS A 80 -18.91 -2.97 -3.01
CA LYS A 80 -17.90 -3.41 -2.03
C LYS A 80 -16.48 -3.19 -2.55
N TYR A 81 -16.26 -3.37 -3.84
CA TYR A 81 -14.98 -3.11 -4.47
C TYR A 81 -14.62 -1.64 -4.40
N MET A 82 -15.53 -0.73 -4.76
CA MET A 82 -15.33 0.71 -4.62
C MET A 82 -15.06 1.12 -3.17
N ALA A 83 -15.83 0.58 -2.22
CA ALA A 83 -15.63 0.83 -0.80
C ALA A 83 -14.24 0.36 -0.33
N PHE A 84 -13.78 -0.79 -0.83
CA PHE A 84 -12.44 -1.29 -0.55
C PHE A 84 -11.34 -0.42 -1.17
N LEU A 85 -11.47 0.00 -2.44
CA LEU A 85 -10.53 0.94 -3.07
C LEU A 85 -10.49 2.29 -2.35
N SER A 86 -11.64 2.79 -1.89
CA SER A 86 -11.72 3.99 -1.04
C SER A 86 -11.00 3.80 0.30
N SER A 87 -11.09 2.61 0.91
CA SER A 87 -10.30 2.25 2.09
C SER A 87 -8.80 2.19 1.77
N MET A 88 -8.42 1.63 0.61
CA MET A 88 -7.03 1.56 0.16
C MET A 88 -6.40 2.95 0.05
N SER A 89 -7.11 3.94 -0.46
CA SER A 89 -6.61 5.33 -0.54
C SER A 89 -6.32 5.95 0.84
N LYS A 90 -7.11 5.62 1.86
CA LYS A 90 -6.92 6.11 3.24
C LYS A 90 -5.79 5.38 3.98
N PHE A 91 -5.64 4.09 3.71
CA PHE A 91 -4.71 3.20 4.40
C PHE A 91 -3.53 2.76 3.53
N HIS A 92 -3.09 3.62 2.62
CA HIS A 92 -2.04 3.29 1.63
C HIS A 92 -0.73 2.80 2.26
N THR A 93 -0.41 3.19 3.49
CA THR A 93 0.79 2.72 4.22
C THR A 93 0.66 1.30 4.78
N TYR A 94 -0.55 0.75 4.88
CA TYR A 94 -0.78 -0.62 5.34
C TYR A 94 -0.54 -1.65 4.23
N SER A 95 -0.16 -2.88 4.62
CA SER A 95 -0.12 -4.00 3.68
C SER A 95 -1.53 -4.35 3.17
N LEU A 96 -1.63 -4.95 1.97
CA LEU A 96 -2.92 -5.38 1.41
C LEU A 96 -3.75 -6.20 2.41
N ASN A 97 -3.13 -7.18 3.06
CA ASN A 97 -3.83 -8.02 4.04
C ASN A 97 -4.44 -7.19 5.17
N ASN A 98 -3.72 -6.18 5.67
CA ASN A 98 -4.24 -5.32 6.73
C ASN A 98 -5.30 -4.36 6.22
N GLN A 99 -5.18 -3.84 5.00
CA GLN A 99 -6.23 -3.04 4.36
C GLN A 99 -7.54 -3.83 4.21
N LEU A 100 -7.47 -5.07 3.73
CA LEU A 100 -8.63 -5.98 3.64
C LEU A 100 -9.23 -6.28 5.02
N LEU A 101 -8.39 -6.55 6.02
CA LEU A 101 -8.85 -6.80 7.39
C LEU A 101 -9.55 -5.59 8.01
N ILE A 102 -9.02 -4.38 7.80
CA ILE A 102 -9.63 -3.14 8.26
C ILE A 102 -10.97 -2.92 7.55
N ALA A 103 -11.00 -2.97 6.22
CA ALA A 103 -12.21 -2.75 5.42
C ALA A 103 -13.32 -3.73 5.80
N ARG A 104 -12.98 -5.00 6.09
CA ARG A 104 -13.95 -6.02 6.47
C ARG A 104 -14.49 -5.82 7.90
N GLN A 105 -13.61 -5.61 8.88
CA GLN A 105 -14.00 -5.53 10.28
C GLN A 105 -14.64 -4.19 10.65
N ARG A 106 -14.27 -3.12 9.93
CA ARG A 106 -14.84 -1.78 10.14
C ARG A 106 -14.99 -1.05 8.80
N PRO A 107 -16.05 -1.34 8.05
CA PRO A 107 -16.38 -0.58 6.85
C PRO A 107 -16.53 0.90 7.20
N GLY A 108 -15.94 1.77 6.40
CA GLY A 108 -15.97 3.22 6.65
C GLY A 108 -14.90 3.76 7.61
N ALA A 109 -13.98 2.93 8.13
CA ALA A 109 -12.82 3.40 8.88
C ALA A 109 -12.05 4.48 8.09
N THR A 110 -11.54 5.48 8.80
CA THR A 110 -10.85 6.62 8.19
C THR A 110 -9.41 6.79 8.65
N CYS A 111 -9.12 6.50 9.91
CA CYS A 111 -7.79 6.62 10.48
C CYS A 111 -7.60 5.60 11.61
N CYS A 112 -6.77 4.59 11.38
CA CYS A 112 -6.53 3.52 12.33
C CYS A 112 -5.14 3.62 12.96
N ALA A 113 -5.09 3.49 14.29
CA ALA A 113 -3.83 3.44 15.02
C ALA A 113 -3.94 2.50 16.24
N SER A 114 -2.77 2.13 16.78
CA SER A 114 -2.71 1.32 18.00
C SER A 114 -3.18 2.12 19.22
N TYR A 115 -3.62 1.42 20.28
CA TYR A 115 -4.00 2.05 21.55
C TYR A 115 -2.92 3.02 22.07
N THR A 116 -1.67 2.59 22.04
CA THR A 116 -0.53 3.41 22.48
C THR A 116 -0.29 4.63 21.59
N THR A 117 -0.54 4.52 20.30
CA THR A 117 -0.44 5.65 19.36
C THR A 117 -1.52 6.67 19.63
N TRP A 118 -2.77 6.24 19.87
CA TRP A 118 -3.86 7.13 20.23
C TRP A 118 -3.56 7.92 21.51
N ASN A 119 -3.06 7.25 22.56
CA ASN A 119 -2.66 7.92 23.80
C ASN A 119 -1.56 8.99 23.58
N ARG A 120 -0.60 8.74 22.69
CA ARG A 120 0.43 9.75 22.34
C ARG A 120 -0.13 10.94 21.58
N LEU A 121 -1.27 10.76 20.91
CA LEU A 121 -2.01 11.81 20.21
C LEU A 121 -3.06 12.49 21.09
N ASN A 122 -2.99 12.33 22.41
CA ASN A 122 -3.97 12.84 23.39
C ASN A 122 -5.39 12.37 23.10
N ARG A 123 -5.53 11.14 22.57
CA ARG A 123 -6.82 10.50 22.32
C ARG A 123 -6.89 9.17 23.06
N GLN A 124 -8.08 8.85 23.58
CA GLN A 124 -8.33 7.61 24.31
C GLN A 124 -9.37 6.77 23.58
N VAL A 125 -9.10 5.47 23.45
CA VAL A 125 -10.09 4.52 22.97
C VAL A 125 -11.20 4.38 24.00
N ARG A 126 -12.45 4.54 23.56
CA ARG A 126 -13.62 4.44 24.45
C ARG A 126 -13.72 3.05 25.08
N LYS A 127 -14.19 3.01 26.31
CA LYS A 127 -14.42 1.74 27.02
C LYS A 127 -15.46 0.91 26.29
N GLY A 128 -15.15 -0.38 26.09
CA GLY A 128 -16.05 -1.33 25.42
C GLY A 128 -15.84 -1.44 23.91
N GLU A 129 -15.01 -0.59 23.29
CA GLU A 129 -14.71 -0.69 21.87
C GLU A 129 -13.89 -1.95 21.53
N SER A 130 -14.26 -2.60 20.44
CA SER A 130 -13.55 -3.78 19.91
C SER A 130 -12.47 -3.37 18.94
N GLY A 131 -11.23 -3.82 19.19
CA GLY A 131 -10.10 -3.53 18.30
C GLY A 131 -10.17 -4.31 17.00
N ILE A 132 -9.79 -3.68 15.91
CA ILE A 132 -9.64 -4.26 14.58
C ILE A 132 -8.37 -5.12 14.58
N LYS A 133 -8.51 -6.40 14.26
CA LYS A 133 -7.38 -7.34 14.22
C LYS A 133 -6.58 -7.14 12.95
N ILE A 134 -5.26 -7.01 13.09
CA ILE A 134 -4.32 -6.88 11.98
C ILE A 134 -3.10 -7.78 12.19
N PHE A 135 -2.35 -8.03 11.12
CA PHE A 135 -1.05 -8.68 11.20
C PHE A 135 0.03 -7.66 11.56
N CYS A 136 0.72 -7.90 12.68
CA CYS A 136 1.86 -7.08 13.10
C CYS A 136 3.15 -7.87 12.94
N PRO A 137 4.19 -7.35 12.28
CA PRO A 137 5.51 -7.96 12.25
C PRO A 137 6.06 -8.13 13.67
N ALA A 138 6.57 -9.31 13.97
CA ALA A 138 7.19 -9.64 15.26
C ALA A 138 8.42 -10.54 15.03
N PRO A 139 9.40 -10.10 14.24
CA PRO A 139 10.58 -10.90 13.94
C PRO A 139 11.33 -11.24 15.21
N TYR A 140 11.92 -12.43 15.28
CA TYR A 140 12.75 -12.86 16.40
C TYR A 140 14.09 -13.41 15.93
N LYS A 141 15.10 -13.30 16.78
CA LYS A 141 16.41 -13.91 16.54
C LYS A 141 16.36 -15.38 16.91
N SER A 142 16.91 -16.21 16.06
CA SER A 142 17.09 -17.65 16.31
C SER A 142 18.45 -18.09 15.81
N THR A 143 19.08 -18.98 16.57
CA THR A 143 20.32 -19.62 16.16
C THR A 143 19.97 -20.84 15.31
N VAL A 144 20.39 -20.85 14.05
CA VAL A 144 20.21 -21.98 13.13
C VAL A 144 21.57 -22.59 12.80
N LEU A 145 21.64 -23.92 12.75
CA LEU A 145 22.83 -24.63 12.29
C LEU A 145 22.80 -24.67 10.77
N ARG A 146 23.87 -24.22 10.14
CA ARG A 146 24.09 -24.38 8.70
C ARG A 146 25.44 -25.05 8.44
N ASP A 147 25.62 -25.55 7.22
CA ASP A 147 26.91 -26.05 6.79
C ASP A 147 27.94 -24.93 6.79
N ALA A 148 29.03 -25.12 7.51
CA ALA A 148 30.15 -24.18 7.48
C ALA A 148 30.79 -24.22 6.10
N LYS A 149 31.06 -23.04 5.53
CA LYS A 149 31.70 -22.91 4.22
C LYS A 149 33.09 -22.32 4.38
N ASP A 150 34.03 -22.86 3.63
CA ASP A 150 35.36 -22.31 3.49
C ASP A 150 35.28 -20.89 2.89
N PRO A 151 35.83 -19.87 3.53
CA PRO A 151 35.72 -18.48 3.06
C PRO A 151 36.39 -18.23 1.69
N ALA A 152 37.42 -19.01 1.33
CA ALA A 152 38.17 -18.81 0.10
C ALA A 152 37.53 -19.54 -1.10
N THR A 153 36.96 -20.73 -0.86
CA THR A 153 36.43 -21.59 -1.93
C THR A 153 34.89 -21.62 -2.00
N GLY A 154 34.20 -21.18 -0.94
CA GLY A 154 32.75 -21.27 -0.81
C GLY A 154 32.20 -22.69 -0.64
N LYS A 155 33.06 -23.71 -0.63
CA LYS A 155 32.68 -25.11 -0.49
C LYS A 155 32.35 -25.46 0.96
N PRO A 156 31.51 -26.48 1.21
CA PRO A 156 31.23 -26.95 2.56
C PRO A 156 32.50 -27.48 3.23
N CYS A 157 32.73 -27.12 4.47
CA CYS A 157 33.79 -27.73 5.31
C CYS A 157 33.35 -29.12 5.76
N LEU A 158 34.20 -30.13 5.56
CA LEU A 158 33.93 -31.49 5.99
C LEU A 158 34.67 -31.79 7.29
N LEU A 159 34.07 -32.64 8.11
CA LEU A 159 34.70 -33.27 9.26
C LEU A 159 35.52 -34.50 8.82
N PRO A 160 36.42 -35.06 9.68
CA PRO A 160 37.21 -36.21 9.31
C PRO A 160 36.41 -37.47 8.93
N ASP A 161 35.16 -37.56 9.37
CA ASP A 161 34.19 -38.63 9.03
C ASP A 161 33.44 -38.39 7.70
N GLY A 162 33.77 -37.32 6.99
CA GLY A 162 33.11 -36.95 5.74
C GLY A 162 31.79 -36.18 5.90
N SER A 163 31.31 -35.98 7.12
CA SER A 163 30.09 -35.18 7.37
C SER A 163 30.34 -33.67 7.26
N HIS A 164 29.30 -32.90 6.98
CA HIS A 164 29.40 -31.44 6.90
C HIS A 164 29.60 -30.85 8.30
N LYS A 165 30.64 -30.04 8.47
CA LYS A 165 30.82 -29.22 9.68
C LYS A 165 29.67 -28.23 9.77
N LYS A 166 29.01 -28.18 10.94
CA LYS A 166 27.93 -27.21 11.20
C LYS A 166 28.48 -26.01 11.97
N GLU A 167 28.00 -24.84 11.60
CA GLU A 167 28.20 -23.59 12.34
C GLU A 167 26.89 -23.00 12.82
N ALA A 168 26.87 -22.41 14.00
CA ALA A 168 25.73 -21.73 14.55
C ALA A 168 25.69 -20.30 14.04
N VAL A 169 24.63 -19.92 13.34
CA VAL A 169 24.45 -18.57 12.78
C VAL A 169 23.17 -17.95 13.31
N GLU A 170 23.28 -16.75 13.86
CA GLU A 170 22.08 -15.97 14.20
C GLU A 170 21.33 -15.56 12.93
N ARG A 171 20.06 -15.88 12.87
CA ARG A 171 19.13 -15.42 11.84
C ARG A 171 17.94 -14.72 12.45
N ILE A 172 17.50 -13.66 11.76
CA ILE A 172 16.21 -13.04 12.06
C ILE A 172 15.14 -13.84 11.33
N ILE A 173 14.28 -14.52 12.09
CA ILE A 173 13.16 -15.26 11.55
C ILE A 173 11.97 -14.31 11.45
N PRO A 174 11.42 -14.10 10.24
CA PRO A 174 10.20 -13.32 10.08
C PRO A 174 9.03 -14.03 10.75
N TYR A 175 8.32 -13.32 11.59
CA TYR A 175 7.16 -13.82 12.30
C TYR A 175 6.09 -12.73 12.38
N PHE A 176 4.83 -13.13 12.42
CA PHE A 176 3.70 -12.23 12.60
C PHE A 176 2.90 -12.61 13.85
N LYS A 177 2.31 -11.60 14.46
CA LYS A 177 1.33 -11.77 15.55
C LYS A 177 0.07 -10.99 15.20
N VAL A 178 -1.06 -11.38 15.78
CA VAL A 178 -2.27 -10.56 15.73
C VAL A 178 -2.09 -9.36 16.66
N GLY A 179 -2.20 -8.17 16.10
CA GLY A 179 -2.28 -6.91 16.82
C GLY A 179 -3.67 -6.31 16.70
N TYR A 180 -3.90 -5.22 17.43
CA TYR A 180 -5.17 -4.50 17.44
C TYR A 180 -4.93 -3.03 17.14
N VAL A 181 -5.75 -2.49 16.23
CA VAL A 181 -5.84 -1.06 15.98
C VAL A 181 -7.27 -0.61 16.17
N PHE A 182 -7.46 0.68 16.36
CA PHE A 182 -8.76 1.31 16.55
C PHE A 182 -8.88 2.46 15.58
N ASP A 183 -10.04 2.61 14.97
CA ASP A 183 -10.36 3.76 14.13
C ASP A 183 -10.59 5.00 14.99
N ILE A 184 -10.34 6.19 14.45
CA ILE A 184 -10.55 7.47 15.13
C ILE A 184 -11.98 7.60 15.69
N SER A 185 -12.97 7.05 14.97
CA SER A 185 -14.37 7.02 15.42
C SER A 185 -14.61 6.20 16.70
N GLN A 186 -13.63 5.41 17.16
CA GLN A 186 -13.66 4.65 18.41
C GLN A 186 -12.93 5.38 19.55
N THR A 187 -12.50 6.62 19.32
CA THR A 187 -11.68 7.38 20.28
C THR A 187 -12.29 8.73 20.60
N ASP A 188 -12.00 9.21 21.80
CA ASP A 188 -12.30 10.57 22.25
C ASP A 188 -10.98 11.32 22.53
N GLY A 189 -10.96 12.64 22.39
CA GLY A 189 -9.79 13.47 22.65
C GLY A 189 -9.61 14.60 21.64
N GLU A 190 -8.41 15.14 21.55
CA GLU A 190 -8.09 16.26 20.68
C GLU A 190 -8.36 15.95 19.21
N ALA A 191 -8.79 16.96 18.45
CA ALA A 191 -8.87 16.85 16.99
C ALA A 191 -7.49 16.55 16.43
N LEU A 192 -7.40 15.61 15.49
CA LEU A 192 -6.15 15.40 14.78
C LEU A 192 -5.87 16.64 13.94
N PRO A 193 -4.60 17.06 13.82
CA PRO A 193 -4.24 18.02 12.79
C PRO A 193 -4.74 17.49 11.46
N GLU A 194 -5.46 18.28 10.71
CA GLU A 194 -5.80 17.95 9.34
C GLU A 194 -4.47 17.73 8.62
N ILE A 195 -4.18 16.48 8.28
CA ILE A 195 -3.11 16.20 7.33
C ILE A 195 -3.64 16.81 6.05
N ALA A 196 -3.08 17.94 5.65
CA ALA A 196 -3.46 18.67 4.46
C ALA A 196 -3.15 17.84 3.21
N ASN A 197 -3.83 16.70 3.06
CA ASN A 197 -4.03 16.02 1.81
C ASN A 197 -5.17 16.68 1.01
N GLU A 198 -5.99 17.53 1.68
CA GLU A 198 -6.86 18.42 0.97
C GLU A 198 -5.98 19.44 0.24
N LEU A 199 -6.14 19.47 -1.06
CA LEU A 199 -5.67 20.54 -1.91
C LEU A 199 -6.37 21.82 -1.41
N THR A 200 -5.79 22.43 -0.35
CA THR A 200 -6.32 23.65 0.26
C THR A 200 -5.92 24.82 -0.62
N GLY A 201 -6.89 25.43 -1.25
CA GLY A 201 -6.72 26.57 -2.14
C GLY A 201 -7.83 26.61 -3.19
N ASP A 202 -7.70 27.52 -4.12
CA ASP A 202 -8.52 27.53 -5.33
C ASP A 202 -8.38 26.14 -5.98
N LEU A 203 -9.53 25.44 -6.16
CA LEU A 203 -9.58 24.07 -6.70
C LEU A 203 -8.75 23.93 -7.98
N ASP A 204 -8.74 24.98 -8.82
CA ASP A 204 -8.00 24.98 -10.07
C ASP A 204 -6.47 25.04 -9.86
N SER A 205 -5.98 25.80 -8.89
CA SER A 205 -4.55 25.91 -8.62
C SER A 205 -3.97 24.62 -8.06
N SER A 206 -4.67 23.95 -7.17
CA SER A 206 -4.23 22.72 -6.54
C SER A 206 -4.27 21.51 -7.48
N GLN A 207 -5.25 21.44 -8.38
CA GLN A 207 -5.29 20.42 -9.43
C GLN A 207 -4.14 20.63 -10.44
N LYS A 208 -3.79 21.87 -10.74
CA LYS A 208 -2.65 22.22 -11.59
C LYS A 208 -1.33 21.80 -10.97
N GLU A 209 -1.13 22.08 -9.68
CA GLU A 209 0.07 21.62 -8.95
C GLU A 209 0.18 20.08 -8.94
N LEU A 210 -0.94 19.37 -8.76
CA LEU A 210 -0.98 17.92 -8.83
C LEU A 210 -0.65 17.42 -10.25
N LYS A 211 -1.20 18.03 -11.29
CA LYS A 211 -0.89 17.69 -12.68
C LYS A 211 0.61 17.86 -12.96
N ASP A 212 1.20 18.98 -12.53
CA ASP A 212 2.62 19.24 -12.69
C ASP A 212 3.49 18.21 -11.90
N ALA A 213 3.04 17.82 -10.71
CA ALA A 213 3.72 16.78 -9.93
C ALA A 213 3.65 15.43 -10.62
N LEU A 214 2.49 15.03 -11.15
CA LEU A 214 2.31 13.77 -11.87
C LEU A 214 3.13 13.74 -13.16
N LEU A 215 3.17 14.84 -13.92
CA LEU A 215 4.02 14.93 -15.11
C LEU A 215 5.52 14.77 -14.80
N LYS A 216 5.98 15.27 -13.64
CA LYS A 216 7.38 15.11 -13.20
C LYS A 216 7.74 13.68 -12.81
N ILE A 217 6.78 12.91 -12.30
CA ILE A 217 7.01 11.51 -11.87
C ILE A 217 6.62 10.48 -12.95
N CYS A 218 6.00 10.94 -14.05
CA CYS A 218 5.56 10.04 -15.11
C CYS A 218 6.77 9.29 -15.70
N PRO A 219 6.72 7.95 -15.79
CA PRO A 219 7.86 7.16 -16.26
C PRO A 219 8.11 7.28 -17.77
N VAL A 220 7.18 7.88 -18.51
CA VAL A 220 7.21 7.97 -19.97
C VAL A 220 6.83 9.39 -20.41
N PRO A 221 7.19 9.81 -21.63
CA PRO A 221 6.76 11.10 -22.19
C PRO A 221 5.24 11.20 -22.26
N VAL A 222 4.72 12.40 -21.97
CA VAL A 222 3.29 12.74 -22.07
C VAL A 222 3.11 13.85 -23.08
N THR A 223 2.18 13.66 -24.02
CA THR A 223 1.79 14.67 -25.00
C THR A 223 0.29 14.99 -24.89
N PHE A 224 -0.05 16.27 -25.07
CA PHE A 224 -1.42 16.74 -25.10
C PHE A 224 -1.74 17.19 -26.53
N GLN A 225 -2.66 16.49 -27.19
CA GLN A 225 -3.07 16.81 -28.56
C GLN A 225 -4.54 16.40 -28.77
N PRO A 226 -5.24 17.02 -29.74
CA PRO A 226 -6.61 16.60 -30.05
C PRO A 226 -6.65 15.14 -30.51
N ILE A 227 -7.55 14.36 -29.92
CA ILE A 227 -7.78 12.96 -30.30
C ILE A 227 -9.08 12.87 -31.08
N LYS A 228 -9.07 12.20 -32.23
CA LYS A 228 -10.28 11.93 -33.00
C LYS A 228 -11.01 10.71 -32.47
N GLY A 229 -12.30 10.83 -32.16
CA GLY A 229 -13.13 9.74 -31.63
C GLY A 229 -13.48 9.93 -30.17
N GLU A 230 -13.85 8.85 -29.49
CA GLU A 230 -14.36 8.87 -28.11
C GLU A 230 -13.26 8.67 -27.05
N ALA A 231 -12.03 8.34 -27.45
CA ALA A 231 -10.93 8.10 -26.51
C ALA A 231 -10.46 9.42 -25.89
N HIS A 232 -10.39 9.46 -24.57
CA HIS A 232 -9.86 10.60 -23.80
C HIS A 232 -8.34 10.61 -23.74
N GLY A 233 -7.70 9.46 -23.90
CA GLY A 233 -6.25 9.26 -23.90
C GLY A 233 -5.90 7.82 -24.23
N PHE A 234 -4.62 7.55 -24.34
CA PHE A 234 -4.10 6.19 -24.48
C PHE A 234 -2.60 6.12 -24.15
N TYR A 235 -2.19 5.01 -23.59
CA TYR A 235 -0.78 4.64 -23.49
C TYR A 235 -0.36 3.75 -24.66
N ARG A 236 0.62 4.18 -25.44
CA ARG A 236 1.22 3.39 -26.52
C ARG A 236 2.33 2.51 -25.96
N ARG A 237 2.10 1.20 -26.00
CA ARG A 237 3.04 0.22 -25.46
C ARG A 237 4.32 0.04 -26.30
N ASP A 238 4.23 0.32 -27.61
CA ASP A 238 5.32 0.22 -28.59
C ASP A 238 6.27 1.42 -28.49
N THR A 239 5.76 2.64 -28.49
CA THR A 239 6.55 3.86 -28.41
C THR A 239 6.79 4.32 -26.97
N LYS A 240 6.11 3.73 -25.99
CA LYS A 240 6.16 4.06 -24.56
C LYS A 240 5.88 5.54 -24.32
N GLU A 241 4.78 6.01 -24.84
CA GLU A 241 4.30 7.39 -24.63
C GLU A 241 2.84 7.42 -24.22
N ILE A 242 2.45 8.43 -23.48
CA ILE A 242 1.07 8.73 -23.12
C ILE A 242 0.61 9.88 -23.98
N VAL A 243 -0.58 9.75 -24.56
CA VAL A 243 -1.28 10.82 -25.26
C VAL A 243 -2.59 11.11 -24.53
N VAL A 244 -2.83 12.35 -24.19
CA VAL A 244 -4.08 12.83 -23.56
C VAL A 244 -4.75 13.84 -24.49
N ASP A 245 -6.07 13.74 -24.63
CA ASP A 245 -6.83 14.67 -25.45
C ASP A 245 -6.78 16.08 -24.83
N SER A 246 -6.24 17.02 -25.62
CA SER A 246 -6.10 18.42 -25.23
C SER A 246 -7.43 19.20 -25.19
N THR A 247 -8.54 18.64 -25.68
CA THR A 247 -9.87 19.27 -25.68
C THR A 247 -10.63 18.98 -24.37
N LEU A 248 -10.15 18.09 -23.52
CA LEU A 248 -10.77 17.75 -22.24
C LEU A 248 -10.70 18.92 -21.24
N SER A 249 -11.67 18.94 -20.33
CA SER A 249 -11.55 19.79 -19.13
C SER A 249 -10.30 19.42 -18.32
N GLU A 250 -9.72 20.37 -17.59
CA GLU A 250 -8.54 20.13 -16.75
C GLU A 250 -8.74 18.93 -15.80
N LYS A 251 -9.93 18.81 -15.21
CA LYS A 251 -10.31 17.72 -14.31
C LYS A 251 -10.31 16.37 -15.03
N GLN A 252 -10.91 16.29 -16.21
CA GLN A 252 -10.97 15.06 -16.99
C GLN A 252 -9.57 14.69 -17.52
N SER A 253 -8.82 15.67 -18.00
CA SER A 253 -7.44 15.52 -18.46
C SER A 253 -6.56 14.93 -17.34
N LEU A 254 -6.73 15.37 -16.09
CA LEU A 254 -5.98 14.87 -14.94
C LEU A 254 -6.33 13.41 -14.60
N LYS A 255 -7.64 13.05 -14.61
CA LYS A 255 -8.10 11.67 -14.40
C LYS A 255 -7.57 10.74 -15.49
N THR A 256 -7.65 11.17 -16.75
CA THR A 256 -7.14 10.42 -17.90
C THR A 256 -5.61 10.22 -17.76
N LEU A 257 -4.86 11.27 -17.41
CA LEU A 257 -3.42 11.15 -17.19
C LEU A 257 -3.09 10.09 -16.14
N ILE A 258 -3.79 10.08 -15.00
CA ILE A 258 -3.56 9.10 -13.91
C ILE A 258 -3.87 7.67 -14.41
N HIS A 259 -4.94 7.48 -15.18
CA HIS A 259 -5.30 6.19 -15.76
C HIS A 259 -4.22 5.68 -16.72
N GLU A 260 -3.76 6.52 -17.65
CA GLU A 260 -2.71 6.15 -18.61
C GLU A 260 -1.35 5.93 -17.93
N MET A 261 -1.06 6.66 -16.86
CA MET A 261 0.10 6.38 -16.02
C MET A 261 0.00 5.00 -15.35
N GLY A 262 -1.20 4.58 -14.95
CA GLY A 262 -1.47 3.22 -14.46
C GLY A 262 -1.09 2.18 -15.52
N HIS A 263 -1.49 2.36 -16.77
CA HIS A 263 -1.08 1.50 -17.88
C HIS A 263 0.44 1.52 -18.10
N ALA A 264 1.06 2.67 -18.10
CA ALA A 264 2.51 2.79 -18.29
C ALA A 264 3.32 2.09 -17.19
N MET A 265 2.85 2.17 -15.94
CA MET A 265 3.51 1.56 -14.80
C MET A 265 3.32 0.05 -14.70
N LEU A 266 2.19 -0.49 -15.17
CA LEU A 266 1.79 -1.88 -14.97
C LEU A 266 1.81 -2.73 -16.24
N HIS A 267 1.66 -2.12 -17.40
CA HIS A 267 1.36 -2.85 -18.63
C HIS A 267 2.35 -2.57 -19.76
N SER A 268 3.51 -1.96 -19.44
CA SER A 268 4.61 -1.80 -20.41
C SER A 268 5.11 -3.17 -20.89
N THR A 269 5.57 -3.24 -22.12
CA THR A 269 6.15 -4.45 -22.72
C THR A 269 7.38 -4.97 -21.99
N ASP A 270 8.05 -4.13 -21.19
CA ASP A 270 9.22 -4.50 -20.39
C ASP A 270 8.88 -5.16 -19.06
N ILE A 271 7.60 -5.19 -18.70
CA ILE A 271 7.15 -5.80 -17.44
C ILE A 271 6.90 -7.28 -17.68
N PRO A 272 7.71 -8.18 -17.08
CA PRO A 272 7.69 -9.61 -17.42
C PRO A 272 6.34 -10.28 -17.18
N ASP A 273 5.64 -9.88 -16.11
CA ASP A 273 4.38 -10.49 -15.64
C ASP A 273 3.15 -9.62 -15.95
N ALA A 274 3.26 -8.71 -16.94
CA ALA A 274 2.12 -7.89 -17.33
C ALA A 274 0.95 -8.77 -17.83
N PRO A 275 -0.30 -8.50 -17.40
CA PRO A 275 -1.46 -9.30 -17.80
C PRO A 275 -1.63 -9.36 -19.32
N GLY A 276 -1.85 -10.56 -19.86
CA GLY A 276 -2.10 -10.77 -21.29
C GLY A 276 -3.47 -10.26 -21.73
N ASP A 277 -4.48 -10.39 -20.88
CA ASP A 277 -5.85 -10.00 -21.19
C ASP A 277 -6.11 -8.51 -20.94
N VAL A 278 -6.89 -7.92 -21.84
CA VAL A 278 -7.23 -6.49 -21.79
C VAL A 278 -8.06 -6.18 -20.55
N SER A 279 -9.01 -7.05 -20.20
CA SER A 279 -9.92 -6.79 -19.08
C SER A 279 -9.19 -6.66 -17.75
N THR A 280 -8.17 -7.47 -17.48
CA THR A 280 -7.33 -7.32 -16.28
C THR A 280 -6.53 -6.03 -16.30
N ARG A 281 -6.00 -5.65 -17.48
CA ARG A 281 -5.28 -4.37 -17.60
C ARG A 281 -6.18 -3.18 -17.29
N GLU A 282 -7.40 -3.18 -17.82
CA GLU A 282 -8.37 -2.09 -17.54
C GLU A 282 -8.79 -2.06 -16.07
N VAL A 283 -9.11 -3.22 -15.46
CA VAL A 283 -9.43 -3.31 -14.02
C VAL A 283 -8.29 -2.71 -13.19
N GLN A 284 -7.04 -3.05 -13.50
CA GLN A 284 -5.89 -2.56 -12.74
C GLN A 284 -5.68 -1.06 -12.92
N ALA A 285 -5.70 -0.55 -14.16
CA ALA A 285 -5.49 0.87 -14.44
C ALA A 285 -6.60 1.75 -13.86
N GLU A 286 -7.86 1.33 -14.03
CA GLU A 286 -9.02 2.04 -13.47
C GLU A 286 -9.00 2.06 -11.94
N SER A 287 -8.62 0.94 -11.32
CA SER A 287 -8.52 0.86 -9.85
C SER A 287 -7.39 1.74 -9.31
N VAL A 288 -6.24 1.78 -9.98
CA VAL A 288 -5.14 2.69 -9.64
C VAL A 288 -5.60 4.14 -9.75
N ALA A 289 -6.26 4.49 -10.86
CA ALA A 289 -6.78 5.83 -11.08
C ALA A 289 -7.77 6.24 -9.99
N TYR A 290 -8.71 5.36 -9.65
CA TYR A 290 -9.66 5.62 -8.56
C TYR A 290 -8.97 5.87 -7.22
N VAL A 291 -8.03 5.00 -6.81
CA VAL A 291 -7.31 5.12 -5.53
C VAL A 291 -6.52 6.43 -5.45
N VAL A 292 -5.79 6.77 -6.52
CA VAL A 292 -4.97 7.99 -6.58
C VAL A 292 -5.86 9.23 -6.58
N CYS A 293 -6.91 9.26 -7.41
CA CYS A 293 -7.88 10.36 -7.44
C CYS A 293 -8.52 10.56 -6.05
N LYS A 294 -8.95 9.48 -5.42
CA LYS A 294 -9.57 9.54 -4.08
C LYS A 294 -8.62 10.05 -3.01
N TYR A 295 -7.35 9.65 -3.06
CA TYR A 295 -6.32 10.11 -2.14
C TYR A 295 -6.08 11.62 -2.24
N PHE A 296 -6.03 12.17 -3.46
CA PHE A 296 -5.84 13.61 -3.71
C PHE A 296 -7.14 14.42 -3.70
N GLY A 297 -8.26 13.87 -3.24
CA GLY A 297 -9.53 14.59 -3.11
C GLY A 297 -10.22 14.94 -4.44
N LEU A 298 -9.81 14.29 -5.55
CA LEU A 298 -10.50 14.45 -6.83
C LEU A 298 -11.86 13.75 -6.79
N ASP A 299 -12.84 14.31 -7.49
CA ASP A 299 -14.16 13.72 -7.62
C ASP A 299 -14.10 12.38 -8.36
N THR A 300 -14.66 11.35 -7.74
CA THR A 300 -14.68 9.98 -8.24
C THR A 300 -16.09 9.45 -8.47
N SER A 301 -17.08 10.33 -8.55
CA SER A 301 -18.51 9.97 -8.67
C SER A 301 -18.87 9.28 -9.99
N ASP A 302 -18.09 9.51 -11.03
CA ASP A 302 -18.24 8.92 -12.36
C ASP A 302 -17.56 7.55 -12.54
N TYR A 303 -16.79 7.08 -11.55
CA TYR A 303 -16.23 5.74 -11.60
C TYR A 303 -17.29 4.67 -11.30
N SER A 304 -17.24 3.58 -12.05
CA SER A 304 -18.13 2.43 -11.88
C SER A 304 -17.37 1.12 -12.08
N PHE A 305 -17.53 0.19 -11.15
CA PHE A 305 -16.93 -1.13 -11.21
C PHE A 305 -17.98 -2.25 -11.35
N GLY A 306 -19.09 -1.96 -12.05
CA GLY A 306 -20.15 -2.95 -12.27
C GLY A 306 -19.69 -4.24 -12.94
N TYR A 307 -18.63 -4.15 -13.75
CA TYR A 307 -18.02 -5.30 -14.44
C TYR A 307 -17.13 -6.19 -13.57
N ILE A 308 -16.78 -5.75 -12.35
CA ILE A 308 -15.79 -6.45 -11.51
C ILE A 308 -16.23 -7.86 -11.11
N ALA A 309 -17.52 -8.08 -10.92
CA ALA A 309 -18.06 -9.40 -10.59
C ALA A 309 -17.87 -10.38 -11.76
N GLY A 310 -18.06 -9.92 -12.99
CA GLY A 310 -17.80 -10.70 -14.19
C GLY A 310 -16.31 -10.99 -14.38
N TRP A 311 -15.46 -9.99 -14.20
CA TRP A 311 -14.02 -10.13 -14.31
C TRP A 311 -13.46 -11.12 -13.27
N SER A 312 -13.95 -11.10 -12.03
CA SER A 312 -13.47 -11.97 -10.95
C SER A 312 -14.04 -13.38 -11.02
N SER A 313 -15.10 -13.61 -11.81
CA SER A 313 -15.76 -14.89 -11.95
C SER A 313 -14.82 -15.96 -12.52
N GLY A 314 -14.71 -17.10 -11.84
CA GLY A 314 -13.81 -18.20 -12.23
C GLY A 314 -12.33 -17.99 -11.94
N ARG A 315 -11.92 -16.85 -11.40
CA ARG A 315 -10.52 -16.60 -10.99
C ARG A 315 -10.25 -17.15 -9.59
N GLU A 316 -9.05 -17.67 -9.40
CA GLU A 316 -8.62 -18.14 -8.08
C GLU A 316 -8.36 -16.98 -7.12
N THR A 317 -8.60 -17.19 -5.83
CA THR A 317 -8.30 -16.23 -4.76
C THR A 317 -6.88 -15.68 -4.83
N LYS A 318 -5.91 -16.53 -5.19
CA LYS A 318 -4.50 -16.15 -5.34
C LYS A 318 -4.30 -15.14 -6.46
N GLU A 319 -4.97 -15.32 -7.57
CA GLU A 319 -4.90 -14.42 -8.74
C GLU A 319 -5.55 -13.06 -8.43
N LEU A 320 -6.74 -13.08 -7.82
CA LEU A 320 -7.41 -11.86 -7.38
C LEU A 320 -6.55 -11.07 -6.39
N LYS A 321 -5.93 -11.76 -5.43
CA LYS A 321 -5.04 -11.14 -4.45
C LYS A 321 -3.78 -10.56 -5.08
N ALA A 322 -3.21 -11.25 -6.06
CA ALA A 322 -2.05 -10.74 -6.80
C ALA A 322 -2.40 -9.45 -7.56
N SER A 323 -3.56 -9.41 -8.21
CA SER A 323 -4.04 -8.21 -8.90
C SER A 323 -4.28 -7.04 -7.94
N LEU A 324 -4.91 -7.29 -6.77
CA LEU A 324 -5.08 -6.26 -5.74
C LEU A 324 -3.75 -5.76 -5.18
N GLU A 325 -2.74 -6.62 -5.01
CA GLU A 325 -1.41 -6.19 -4.57
C GLU A 325 -0.73 -5.31 -5.62
N THR A 326 -0.85 -5.65 -6.90
CA THR A 326 -0.35 -4.85 -8.03
C THR A 326 -0.99 -3.46 -8.03
N ILE A 327 -2.32 -3.38 -7.88
CA ILE A 327 -3.05 -2.10 -7.78
C ILE A 327 -2.54 -1.28 -6.60
N ARG A 328 -2.41 -1.91 -5.42
CA ARG A 328 -1.92 -1.25 -4.20
C ARG A 328 -0.51 -0.70 -4.36
N GLU A 329 0.41 -1.49 -4.92
CA GLU A 329 1.81 -1.07 -5.09
C GLU A 329 1.95 0.09 -6.07
N ALA A 330 1.24 0.04 -7.20
CA ALA A 330 1.24 1.11 -8.19
C ALA A 330 0.62 2.41 -7.62
N SER A 331 -0.54 2.30 -6.98
CA SER A 331 -1.20 3.45 -6.36
C SER A 331 -0.31 4.10 -5.28
N ASN A 332 0.29 3.30 -4.40
CA ASN A 332 1.18 3.80 -3.35
C ASN A 332 2.42 4.48 -3.95
N SER A 333 3.01 3.87 -4.98
CA SER A 333 4.18 4.45 -5.65
C SER A 333 3.86 5.82 -6.26
N MET A 334 2.71 5.94 -6.93
CA MET A 334 2.26 7.20 -7.53
C MET A 334 1.94 8.24 -6.46
N ILE A 335 1.22 7.87 -5.41
CA ILE A 335 0.87 8.74 -4.28
C ILE A 335 2.14 9.25 -3.59
N ASP A 336 3.04 8.36 -3.20
CA ASP A 336 4.26 8.72 -2.45
C ASP A 336 5.15 9.66 -3.26
N GLN A 337 5.34 9.38 -4.56
CA GLN A 337 6.17 10.22 -5.43
C GLN A 337 5.54 11.58 -5.70
N ALA A 338 4.24 11.64 -6.02
CA ALA A 338 3.55 12.91 -6.26
C ALA A 338 3.51 13.77 -4.98
N SER A 339 3.21 13.17 -3.81
CA SER A 339 3.22 13.86 -2.53
C SER A 339 4.60 14.44 -2.22
N ALA A 340 5.68 13.72 -2.48
CA ALA A 340 7.04 14.21 -2.26
C ALA A 340 7.38 15.43 -3.16
N VAL A 341 6.88 15.46 -4.39
CA VAL A 341 7.04 16.62 -5.29
C VAL A 341 6.25 17.82 -4.79
N LEU A 342 4.99 17.61 -4.37
CA LEU A 342 4.12 18.64 -3.83
C LEU A 342 4.69 19.25 -2.53
N GLU A 343 5.18 18.43 -1.61
CA GLU A 343 5.81 18.88 -0.37
C GLU A 343 7.05 19.76 -0.65
N LYS A 344 7.91 19.35 -1.58
CA LYS A 344 9.08 20.15 -1.97
C LYS A 344 8.68 21.49 -2.59
N ALA A 345 7.63 21.51 -3.43
CA ALA A 345 7.12 22.75 -4.04
C ALA A 345 6.56 23.71 -2.97
N ARG A 346 5.81 23.20 -1.99
CA ARG A 346 5.28 23.98 -0.87
C ARG A 346 6.40 24.54 0.03
N ALA A 347 7.39 23.71 0.36
CA ALA A 347 8.54 24.14 1.16
C ALA A 347 9.34 25.26 0.45
N ALA A 348 9.46 25.24 -0.87
CA ALA A 348 10.12 26.28 -1.64
C ALA A 348 9.33 27.61 -1.69
N LYS A 349 8.00 27.58 -1.56
CA LYS A 349 7.15 28.79 -1.55
C LYS A 349 7.12 29.50 -0.20
N GLN A 350 7.26 28.78 0.92
CA GLN A 350 7.20 29.35 2.28
C GLN A 350 8.25 30.45 2.58
N PRO A 351 9.52 30.37 2.17
CA PRO A 351 10.51 31.44 2.38
C PRO A 351 10.16 32.72 1.64
N LEU A 352 9.57 32.63 0.44
CA LEU A 352 9.19 33.77 -0.40
C LEU A 352 8.00 34.55 0.20
N GLU A 353 7.03 33.90 0.81
CA GLU A 353 5.91 34.57 1.48
C GLU A 353 6.32 35.29 2.75
N GLN A 354 7.26 34.74 3.52
CA GLN A 354 7.82 35.39 4.71
C GLN A 354 8.65 36.63 4.34
N THR A 355 9.39 36.56 3.24
CA THR A 355 10.17 37.70 2.73
C THR A 355 9.24 38.80 2.17
N ALA A 356 8.18 38.43 1.45
CA ALA A 356 7.20 39.38 0.92
C ALA A 356 6.43 40.10 2.03
N LYS A 357 6.02 39.39 3.10
CA LYS A 357 5.38 40.01 4.28
C LYS A 357 6.33 40.92 5.06
N ALA A 358 7.62 40.56 5.14
CA ALA A 358 8.64 41.39 5.79
C ALA A 358 8.97 42.70 5.00
N VAL A 359 8.83 42.67 3.69
CA VAL A 359 9.01 43.86 2.83
C VAL A 359 7.80 44.77 2.89
N GLN A 360 6.57 44.25 2.90
CA GLN A 360 5.34 45.03 3.05
C GLN A 360 5.19 45.67 4.44
N GLY A 361 5.70 45.03 5.51
CA GLY A 361 5.70 45.59 6.86
C GLY A 361 6.76 46.68 7.11
N ARG A 362 7.66 46.94 6.16
CA ARG A 362 8.67 48.03 6.24
C ARG A 362 8.26 49.29 5.46
N CYS A 363 7.15 49.25 4.75
CA CYS A 363 6.64 50.40 3.97
C CYS A 363 5.40 51.05 4.62
N MET A 364 5.10 50.75 5.87
CA MET A 364 4.20 51.50 6.76
C MET A 364 5.06 52.01 7.91
#